data_826500ee8cd1d9613d6ab1dac7cf51b5
#
_entry.id   826500ee8cd1d9613d6ab1dac7cf51b5
#
_cell.length_a   1.000
_cell.length_b   1.000
_cell.length_c   1.000
_cell.angle_alpha   90.00
_cell.angle_beta   90.00
_cell.angle_gamma   90.00
#
_symmetry.space_group_name_H-M   'P 1'
#
loop_
_entity.id
_entity.type
_entity.pdbx_description
1 polymer ?
#
loop_
_entity_poly.entity_id
_entity_poly.type
_entity_poly.pdbx_seq_one_letter_code
_entity_poly.pdbx_strand_id
1 'polypeptide(L)'
;IWTIFESVALWMQASGRIEVISWDESPLYLLLCMILMPFIGAIHFYIIHRILHFPFLYKIAHCLHHKNVNTGPWSGISTHPIEHLLYFSIIGIGFFIPSDPFVILLTGIWFGVGPAQSHAGFNKLVLFKTKRLELADHFHHLHHKHFDLNYGNIYAPIDNIFKSFHNGKIFPNKK
;
A
#
# COMPACT_ATOMS: atom_id res chain seq x y z
N ILE A 1 -9.37 -9.31 -8.39
CA ILE A 1 -8.70 -8.14 -9.02
C ILE A 1 -7.19 -8.31 -8.95
N TRP A 2 -6.61 -8.54 -7.79
CA TRP A 2 -5.18 -8.85 -7.64
C TRP A 2 -4.73 -9.92 -8.65
N THR A 3 -5.33 -11.10 -8.60
CA THR A 3 -5.03 -12.23 -9.51
C THR A 3 -5.14 -11.85 -11.00
N ILE A 4 -6.07 -10.95 -11.35
CA ILE A 4 -6.21 -10.49 -12.74
C ILE A 4 -4.97 -9.70 -13.17
N PHE A 5 -4.50 -8.74 -12.37
CA PHE A 5 -3.30 -7.96 -12.68
C PHE A 5 -2.07 -8.87 -12.78
N GLU A 6 -1.87 -9.80 -11.85
CA GLU A 6 -0.78 -10.77 -11.91
C GLU A 6 -0.86 -11.64 -13.16
N SER A 7 -2.04 -12.20 -13.46
CA SER A 7 -2.23 -13.06 -14.62
C SER A 7 -1.93 -12.31 -15.92
N VAL A 8 -2.37 -11.04 -16.04
CA VAL A 8 -2.08 -10.21 -17.20
C VAL A 8 -0.57 -9.93 -17.30
N ALA A 9 0.09 -9.58 -16.20
CA ALA A 9 1.53 -9.32 -16.22
C ALA A 9 2.33 -10.55 -16.64
N LEU A 10 2.05 -11.71 -16.04
CA LEU A 10 2.71 -12.97 -16.36
C LEU A 10 2.41 -13.42 -17.80
N TRP A 11 1.18 -13.21 -18.29
CA TRP A 11 0.84 -13.48 -19.68
C TRP A 11 1.60 -12.56 -20.66
N MET A 12 1.76 -11.28 -20.32
CA MET A 12 2.54 -10.35 -21.15
C MET A 12 4.01 -10.76 -21.22
N GLN A 13 4.59 -11.21 -20.10
CA GLN A 13 5.94 -11.79 -20.09
C GLN A 13 6.02 -13.08 -20.92
N ALA A 14 5.14 -14.03 -20.68
CA ALA A 14 5.12 -15.32 -21.41
C ALA A 14 4.90 -15.16 -22.92
N SER A 15 4.21 -14.09 -23.34
CA SER A 15 3.96 -13.78 -24.75
C SER A 15 5.04 -12.88 -25.39
N GLY A 16 6.11 -12.57 -24.67
CA GLY A 16 7.21 -11.72 -25.13
C GLY A 16 6.85 -10.23 -25.30
N ARG A 17 5.72 -9.76 -24.74
CA ARG A 17 5.33 -8.34 -24.76
C ARG A 17 6.08 -7.50 -23.74
N ILE A 18 6.55 -8.14 -22.68
CA ILE A 18 7.42 -7.54 -21.66
C ILE A 18 8.65 -8.44 -21.59
N GLU A 19 9.82 -7.81 -21.56
CA GLU A 19 11.08 -8.52 -21.40
C GLU A 19 11.16 -9.15 -20.02
N VAL A 20 11.58 -10.41 -19.95
CA VAL A 20 11.89 -11.12 -18.72
C VAL A 20 13.38 -11.01 -18.48
N ILE A 21 13.75 -10.49 -17.31
CA ILE A 21 15.13 -10.45 -16.85
C ILE A 21 15.31 -11.52 -15.79
N SER A 22 16.21 -12.47 -16.05
CA SER A 22 16.46 -13.58 -15.13
C SER A 22 17.46 -13.19 -14.04
N TRP A 23 17.46 -13.97 -12.95
CA TRP A 23 18.42 -13.81 -11.86
C TRP A 23 19.86 -14.06 -12.28
N ASP A 24 20.08 -14.95 -13.25
CA ASP A 24 21.41 -15.24 -13.79
C ASP A 24 21.97 -14.08 -14.62
N GLU A 25 21.10 -13.31 -15.26
CA GLU A 25 21.50 -12.18 -16.11
C GLU A 25 21.76 -10.90 -15.31
N SER A 26 20.87 -10.55 -14.38
CA SER A 26 20.93 -9.25 -13.69
C SER A 26 20.45 -9.31 -12.23
N PRO A 27 21.14 -10.05 -11.34
CA PRO A 27 20.71 -10.22 -9.95
C PRO A 27 20.64 -8.89 -9.17
N LEU A 28 21.60 -7.98 -9.39
CA LEU A 28 21.62 -6.69 -8.68
C LEU A 28 20.47 -5.78 -9.10
N TYR A 29 20.08 -5.82 -10.38
CA TYR A 29 18.91 -5.09 -10.85
C TYR A 29 17.62 -5.60 -10.22
N LEU A 30 17.44 -6.92 -10.16
CA LEU A 30 16.25 -7.54 -9.54
C LEU A 30 16.20 -7.26 -8.02
N LEU A 31 17.33 -7.32 -7.33
CA LEU A 31 17.42 -6.90 -5.93
C LEU A 31 17.03 -5.42 -5.75
N LEU A 32 17.51 -4.55 -6.64
CA LEU A 32 17.14 -3.13 -6.62
C LEU A 32 15.63 -2.95 -6.82
N CYS A 33 15.02 -3.67 -7.78
CA CYS A 33 13.57 -3.65 -7.97
C CYS A 33 12.82 -4.05 -6.70
N MET A 34 13.25 -5.11 -6.03
CA MET A 34 12.63 -5.57 -4.78
C MET A 34 12.78 -4.56 -3.64
N ILE A 35 13.95 -3.91 -3.51
CA ILE A 35 14.21 -2.89 -2.49
C ILE A 35 13.39 -1.62 -2.75
N LEU A 36 13.26 -1.20 -4.01
CA LEU A 36 12.53 0.02 -4.36
C LEU A 36 11.02 -0.15 -4.33
N MET A 37 10.52 -1.38 -4.51
CA MET A 37 9.10 -1.66 -4.59
C MET A 37 8.27 -1.13 -3.39
N PRO A 38 8.66 -1.32 -2.11
CA PRO A 38 7.94 -0.75 -0.97
C PRO A 38 7.81 0.77 -1.03
N PHE A 39 8.83 1.46 -1.52
CA PHE A 39 8.84 2.94 -1.65
C PHE A 39 7.95 3.41 -2.79
N ILE A 40 8.06 2.78 -3.96
CA ILE A 40 7.19 3.06 -5.11
C ILE A 40 5.74 2.78 -4.73
N GLY A 41 5.49 1.67 -4.06
CA GLY A 41 4.18 1.32 -3.57
C GLY A 41 3.64 2.27 -2.51
N ALA A 42 4.49 2.83 -1.65
CA ALA A 42 4.09 3.85 -0.69
C ALA A 42 3.62 5.14 -1.39
N ILE A 43 4.33 5.55 -2.44
CA ILE A 43 3.95 6.72 -3.26
C ILE A 43 2.63 6.44 -3.99
N HIS A 44 2.53 5.30 -4.65
CA HIS A 44 1.30 4.87 -5.32
C HIS A 44 0.12 4.84 -4.34
N PHE A 45 0.28 4.17 -3.19
CA PHE A 45 -0.76 4.09 -2.17
C PHE A 45 -1.23 5.47 -1.71
N TYR A 46 -0.30 6.38 -1.40
CA TYR A 46 -0.64 7.75 -1.02
C TYR A 46 -1.48 8.46 -2.09
N ILE A 47 -1.05 8.38 -3.35
CA ILE A 47 -1.76 9.03 -4.47
C ILE A 47 -3.16 8.46 -4.61
N ILE A 48 -3.30 7.13 -4.68
CA ILE A 48 -4.59 6.47 -4.82
C ILE A 48 -5.50 6.77 -3.64
N HIS A 49 -4.96 6.72 -2.43
CA HIS A 49 -5.71 6.98 -1.21
C HIS A 49 -6.23 8.42 -1.16
N ARG A 50 -5.41 9.41 -1.55
CA ARG A 50 -5.84 10.80 -1.70
C ARG A 50 -6.93 10.95 -2.76
N ILE A 51 -6.83 10.24 -3.89
CA ILE A 51 -7.84 10.22 -4.95
C ILE A 51 -9.15 9.62 -4.44
N LEU A 52 -9.09 8.53 -3.68
CA LEU A 52 -10.26 7.89 -3.07
C LEU A 52 -10.99 8.80 -2.06
N HIS A 53 -10.29 9.75 -1.46
CA HIS A 53 -10.88 10.76 -0.57
C HIS A 53 -11.55 11.93 -1.30
N PHE A 54 -11.48 12.04 -2.63
CA PHE A 54 -12.33 13.00 -3.34
C PHE A 54 -13.82 12.67 -3.14
N PRO A 55 -14.70 13.65 -2.92
CA PRO A 55 -16.07 13.45 -2.46
C PRO A 55 -16.85 12.40 -3.28
N PHE A 56 -16.67 12.39 -4.59
CA PHE A 56 -17.35 11.44 -5.48
C PHE A 56 -16.86 9.99 -5.23
N LEU A 57 -15.55 9.75 -5.29
CA LEU A 57 -14.97 8.42 -5.09
C LEU A 57 -15.13 7.93 -3.65
N TYR A 58 -15.01 8.83 -2.68
CA TYR A 58 -15.29 8.52 -1.30
C TYR A 58 -16.70 7.95 -1.13
N LYS A 59 -17.70 8.67 -1.63
CA LYS A 59 -19.11 8.27 -1.50
C LYS A 59 -19.44 6.93 -2.14
N ILE A 60 -18.89 6.63 -3.31
CA ILE A 60 -19.24 5.40 -4.06
C ILE A 60 -18.41 4.18 -3.68
N ALA A 61 -17.18 4.36 -3.19
CA ALA A 61 -16.25 3.28 -2.94
C ALA A 61 -15.65 3.32 -1.53
N HIS A 62 -14.89 4.35 -1.19
CA HIS A 62 -14.02 4.38 -0.03
C HIS A 62 -14.75 4.50 1.31
N CYS A 63 -15.98 5.03 1.32
CA CYS A 63 -16.83 5.07 2.51
C CYS A 63 -17.11 3.69 3.10
N LEU A 64 -17.08 2.62 2.28
CA LEU A 64 -17.23 1.25 2.77
C LEU A 64 -16.07 0.86 3.66
N HIS A 65 -14.83 1.18 3.23
CA HIS A 65 -13.60 0.96 3.98
C HIS A 65 -13.61 1.73 5.31
N HIS A 66 -13.97 2.99 5.27
CA HIS A 66 -14.05 3.89 6.43
C HIS A 66 -15.21 3.62 7.41
N LYS A 67 -16.11 2.67 7.13
CA LYS A 67 -17.05 2.15 8.15
C LYS A 67 -16.33 1.48 9.31
N ASN A 68 -15.13 1.00 9.10
CA ASN A 68 -14.29 0.39 10.12
C ASN A 68 -13.48 1.47 10.87
N VAL A 69 -14.12 2.22 11.75
CA VAL A 69 -13.47 3.25 12.58
C VAL A 69 -12.48 2.63 13.58
N ASN A 70 -12.83 1.47 14.13
CA ASN A 70 -11.94 0.66 14.97
C ASN A 70 -11.37 -0.45 14.09
N THR A 71 -10.20 -0.18 13.51
CA THR A 71 -9.55 -1.08 12.56
C THR A 71 -9.11 -2.40 13.21
N GLY A 72 -9.13 -3.44 12.44
CA GLY A 72 -8.55 -4.74 12.73
C GLY A 72 -7.99 -5.34 11.43
N PRO A 73 -7.15 -6.38 11.46
CA PRO A 73 -6.46 -6.90 10.27
C PRO A 73 -7.40 -7.14 9.08
N TRP A 74 -8.58 -7.69 9.33
CA TRP A 74 -9.56 -7.97 8.28
C TRP A 74 -10.22 -6.73 7.68
N SER A 75 -10.23 -5.61 8.39
CA SER A 75 -10.77 -4.35 7.84
C SER A 75 -9.92 -3.82 6.69
N GLY A 76 -8.63 -4.17 6.64
CA GLY A 76 -7.73 -3.79 5.56
C GLY A 76 -8.10 -4.36 4.19
N ILE A 77 -8.81 -5.47 4.16
CA ILE A 77 -9.29 -6.10 2.92
C ILE A 77 -10.81 -5.89 2.68
N SER A 78 -11.48 -5.18 3.59
CA SER A 78 -12.89 -4.81 3.48
C SER A 78 -13.04 -3.53 2.67
N THR A 79 -12.93 -3.64 1.35
CA THR A 79 -12.91 -2.51 0.42
C THR A 79 -13.85 -2.75 -0.78
N HIS A 80 -14.25 -1.67 -1.44
CA HIS A 80 -15.09 -1.73 -2.64
C HIS A 80 -14.27 -2.20 -3.87
N PRO A 81 -14.87 -2.92 -4.85
CA PRO A 81 -14.15 -3.36 -6.07
C PRO A 81 -13.42 -2.22 -6.82
N ILE A 82 -13.97 -1.02 -6.86
CA ILE A 82 -13.29 0.16 -7.45
C ILE A 82 -12.00 0.48 -6.69
N GLU A 83 -12.04 0.44 -5.37
CA GLU A 83 -10.86 0.66 -4.53
C GLU A 83 -9.83 -0.44 -4.76
N HIS A 84 -10.25 -1.72 -4.81
CA HIS A 84 -9.37 -2.84 -5.18
C HIS A 84 -8.70 -2.65 -6.54
N LEU A 85 -9.45 -2.17 -7.54
CA LEU A 85 -8.90 -1.90 -8.87
C LEU A 85 -7.80 -0.84 -8.82
N LEU A 86 -8.06 0.26 -8.15
CA LEU A 86 -7.09 1.35 -8.00
C LEU A 86 -5.89 0.92 -7.14
N TYR A 87 -6.13 0.22 -6.03
CA TYR A 87 -5.07 -0.22 -5.14
C TYR A 87 -4.12 -1.22 -5.80
N PHE A 88 -4.64 -2.24 -6.45
CA PHE A 88 -3.84 -3.27 -7.11
C PHE A 88 -3.29 -2.84 -8.48
N SER A 89 -3.61 -1.65 -8.97
CA SER A 89 -2.97 -1.09 -10.17
C SER A 89 -1.46 -0.91 -10.03
N ILE A 90 -0.93 -0.97 -8.81
CA ILE A 90 0.52 -1.01 -8.54
C ILE A 90 1.20 -2.18 -9.27
N ILE A 91 0.55 -3.33 -9.40
CA ILE A 91 1.08 -4.49 -10.12
C ILE A 91 1.27 -4.16 -11.61
N GLY A 92 0.44 -3.22 -12.14
CA GLY A 92 0.58 -2.70 -13.50
C GLY A 92 1.89 -1.97 -13.78
N ILE A 93 2.66 -1.59 -12.76
CA ILE A 93 4.04 -1.09 -12.96
C ILE A 93 4.90 -2.17 -13.62
N GLY A 94 4.68 -3.44 -13.31
CA GLY A 94 5.33 -4.56 -13.96
C GLY A 94 5.05 -4.68 -15.48
N PHE A 95 4.07 -3.92 -16.02
CA PHE A 95 3.85 -3.83 -17.48
C PHE A 95 4.90 -2.96 -18.18
N PHE A 96 5.61 -2.12 -17.44
CA PHE A 96 6.57 -1.15 -17.97
C PHE A 96 8.00 -1.40 -17.49
N ILE A 97 8.18 -2.18 -16.44
CA ILE A 97 9.49 -2.47 -15.86
C ILE A 97 9.81 -3.94 -16.10
N PRO A 98 10.79 -4.25 -16.99
CA PRO A 98 11.26 -5.61 -17.19
C PRO A 98 11.70 -6.21 -15.84
N SER A 99 11.26 -7.43 -15.57
CA SER A 99 11.58 -8.09 -14.30
C SER A 99 11.42 -9.61 -14.39
N ASP A 100 11.89 -10.31 -13.36
CA ASP A 100 11.60 -11.72 -13.18
C ASP A 100 10.12 -11.92 -12.75
N PRO A 101 9.44 -12.98 -13.18
CA PRO A 101 8.09 -13.31 -12.73
C PRO A 101 7.94 -13.34 -11.20
N PHE A 102 8.99 -13.74 -10.48
CA PHE A 102 9.00 -13.75 -9.02
C PHE A 102 8.83 -12.34 -8.42
N VAL A 103 9.39 -11.30 -9.05
CA VAL A 103 9.23 -9.91 -8.58
C VAL A 103 7.77 -9.47 -8.70
N ILE A 104 7.07 -9.87 -9.76
CA ILE A 104 5.63 -9.59 -9.94
C ILE A 104 4.81 -10.27 -8.85
N LEU A 105 5.05 -11.57 -8.64
CA LEU A 105 4.35 -12.34 -7.59
C LEU A 105 4.63 -11.79 -6.19
N LEU A 106 5.89 -11.44 -5.90
CA LEU A 106 6.26 -10.83 -4.63
C LEU A 106 5.54 -9.48 -4.42
N THR A 107 5.41 -8.68 -5.48
CA THR A 107 4.64 -7.42 -5.43
C THR A 107 3.19 -7.70 -5.05
N GLY A 108 2.55 -8.66 -5.71
CA GLY A 108 1.18 -9.04 -5.40
C GLY A 108 1.00 -9.50 -3.95
N ILE A 109 1.88 -10.37 -3.46
CA ILE A 109 1.86 -10.85 -2.07
C ILE A 109 2.03 -9.67 -1.10
N TRP A 110 3.01 -8.79 -1.34
CA TRP A 110 3.27 -7.64 -0.49
C TRP A 110 2.05 -6.74 -0.35
N PHE A 111 1.42 -6.40 -1.47
CA PHE A 111 0.23 -5.54 -1.48
C PHE A 111 -1.04 -6.28 -1.07
N GLY A 112 -1.10 -7.60 -1.24
CA GLY A 112 -2.21 -8.42 -0.76
C GLY A 112 -2.26 -8.57 0.76
N VAL A 113 -1.10 -8.68 1.41
CA VAL A 113 -0.98 -8.86 2.87
C VAL A 113 -0.83 -7.52 3.62
N GLY A 114 -0.20 -6.53 3.00
CA GLY A 114 0.08 -5.22 3.59
C GLY A 114 -1.12 -4.54 4.26
N PRO A 115 -2.32 -4.54 3.66
CA PRO A 115 -3.51 -3.95 4.27
C PRO A 115 -3.91 -4.60 5.60
N ALA A 116 -3.75 -5.90 5.75
CA ALA A 116 -4.04 -6.59 7.01
C ALA A 116 -3.08 -6.13 8.12
N GLN A 117 -1.80 -5.95 7.79
CA GLN A 117 -0.81 -5.43 8.72
C GLN A 117 -1.12 -3.97 9.08
N SER A 118 -1.32 -3.08 8.11
CA SER A 118 -1.55 -1.64 8.36
C SER A 118 -2.82 -1.34 9.17
N HIS A 119 -3.73 -2.29 9.25
CA HIS A 119 -4.97 -2.18 10.04
C HIS A 119 -4.91 -2.90 11.39
N ALA A 120 -3.78 -3.53 11.73
CA ALA A 120 -3.64 -4.28 12.98
C ALA A 120 -3.67 -3.40 14.24
N GLY A 121 -3.44 -2.07 14.09
CA GLY A 121 -3.54 -1.09 15.17
C GLY A 121 -2.32 -1.04 16.11
N PHE A 122 -1.30 -1.84 15.86
CA PHE A 122 -0.07 -1.82 16.66
C PHE A 122 0.77 -0.58 16.35
N ASN A 123 1.25 0.08 17.38
CA ASN A 123 2.14 1.22 17.22
C ASN A 123 3.62 0.86 17.29
N LYS A 124 3.96 -0.29 17.88
CA LYS A 124 5.35 -0.69 18.09
C LYS A 124 5.52 -2.20 18.05
N LEU A 125 6.61 -2.62 17.41
CA LEU A 125 7.17 -3.96 17.56
C LEU A 125 8.27 -3.92 18.62
N VAL A 126 8.17 -4.78 19.63
CA VAL A 126 9.19 -4.88 20.68
C VAL A 126 10.11 -6.05 20.35
N LEU A 127 11.36 -5.75 20.01
CA LEU A 127 12.40 -6.73 19.77
C LEU A 127 13.31 -6.85 20.98
N PHE A 128 13.59 -8.07 21.40
CA PHE A 128 14.55 -8.38 22.47
C PHE A 128 14.32 -7.60 23.77
N LYS A 129 13.03 -7.34 24.14
CA LYS A 129 12.59 -6.62 25.36
C LYS A 129 12.97 -5.13 25.42
N THR A 130 13.88 -4.65 24.61
CA THR A 130 14.44 -3.29 24.71
C THR A 130 14.32 -2.46 23.43
N LYS A 131 14.50 -3.06 22.27
CA LYS A 131 14.39 -2.34 20.98
C LYS A 131 12.93 -2.22 20.56
N ARG A 132 12.50 -1.00 20.26
CA ARG A 132 11.16 -0.69 19.79
C ARG A 132 11.26 -0.16 18.37
N LEU A 133 10.55 -0.82 17.44
CA LEU A 133 10.35 -0.31 16.08
C LEU A 133 8.95 0.26 16.01
N GLU A 134 8.81 1.50 15.56
CA GLU A 134 7.51 2.09 15.32
C GLU A 134 6.90 1.49 14.05
N LEU A 135 5.62 1.17 14.13
CA LEU A 135 4.84 0.60 13.03
C LEU A 135 3.87 1.66 12.50
N ALA A 136 3.60 1.63 11.21
CA ALA A 136 2.68 2.56 10.54
C ALA A 136 1.21 2.35 10.93
N ASP A 137 0.88 1.20 11.47
CA ASP A 137 -0.48 0.75 11.75
C ASP A 137 -1.24 1.75 12.61
N HIS A 138 -0.56 2.35 13.60
CA HIS A 138 -1.16 3.37 14.45
C HIS A 138 -1.56 4.63 13.67
N PHE A 139 -0.74 5.07 12.72
CA PHE A 139 -1.03 6.28 11.93
C PHE A 139 -2.20 6.05 10.97
N HIS A 140 -2.30 4.86 10.40
CA HIS A 140 -3.43 4.49 9.56
C HIS A 140 -4.72 4.30 10.38
N HIS A 141 -4.63 3.77 11.59
CA HIS A 141 -5.76 3.75 12.54
C HIS A 141 -6.25 5.18 12.86
N LEU A 142 -5.33 6.14 13.08
CA LEU A 142 -5.70 7.54 13.26
C LEU A 142 -6.38 8.13 12.02
N HIS A 143 -5.96 7.72 10.81
CA HIS A 143 -6.60 8.09 9.56
C HIS A 143 -8.07 7.63 9.54
N HIS A 144 -8.35 6.36 9.82
CA HIS A 144 -9.72 5.84 9.90
C HIS A 144 -10.59 6.58 10.93
N LYS A 145 -9.99 7.02 12.03
CA LYS A 145 -10.68 7.74 13.09
C LYS A 145 -10.96 9.20 12.76
N HIS A 146 -10.07 9.86 12.01
CA HIS A 146 -10.10 11.31 11.81
C HIS A 146 -10.21 11.76 10.36
N PHE A 147 -10.09 10.88 9.39
CA PHE A 147 -10.32 11.03 7.94
C PHE A 147 -9.32 11.93 7.18
N ASP A 148 -9.02 13.12 7.67
CA ASP A 148 -8.31 14.18 6.93
C ASP A 148 -6.80 14.23 7.24
N LEU A 149 -6.20 13.12 7.65
CA LEU A 149 -4.79 13.03 8.02
C LEU A 149 -4.22 11.63 7.76
N ASN A 150 -2.88 11.52 7.69
CA ASN A 150 -2.15 10.24 7.61
C ASN A 150 -2.62 9.33 6.46
N TYR A 151 -2.65 9.86 5.25
CA TYR A 151 -3.08 9.11 4.06
C TYR A 151 -2.06 8.09 3.58
N GLY A 152 -0.79 8.25 3.95
CA GLY A 152 0.31 7.40 3.56
C GLY A 152 0.63 6.30 4.55
N ASN A 153 1.83 5.77 4.39
CA ASN A 153 2.41 4.77 5.27
C ASN A 153 3.85 5.17 5.67
N ILE A 154 4.51 4.33 6.47
CA ILE A 154 5.84 4.64 7.05
C ILE A 154 6.97 4.66 6.01
N TYR A 155 6.83 4.00 4.87
CA TYR A 155 7.92 3.80 3.91
C TYR A 155 8.32 5.10 3.18
N ALA A 156 7.40 6.06 3.08
CA ALA A 156 7.70 7.37 2.51
C ALA A 156 7.02 8.47 3.33
N PRO A 157 7.75 9.53 3.74
CA PRO A 157 7.22 10.60 4.60
C PRO A 157 6.35 11.59 3.82
N ILE A 158 5.46 11.10 2.96
CA ILE A 158 4.68 11.91 2.02
C ILE A 158 3.67 12.79 2.77
N ASP A 159 3.07 12.27 3.84
CA ASP A 159 2.17 13.06 4.69
C ASP A 159 2.87 14.27 5.32
N ASN A 160 4.17 14.17 5.63
CA ASN A 160 4.94 15.33 6.12
C ASN A 160 5.12 16.37 5.02
N ILE A 161 5.41 15.94 3.78
CA ILE A 161 5.58 16.83 2.63
C ILE A 161 4.28 17.60 2.35
N PHE A 162 3.15 16.91 2.38
CA PHE A 162 1.83 17.50 2.09
C PHE A 162 1.09 18.01 3.35
N LYS A 163 1.77 18.05 4.51
CA LYS A 163 1.24 18.58 5.78
C LYS A 163 -0.04 17.88 6.27
N SER A 164 -0.19 16.60 5.91
CA SER A 164 -1.29 15.73 6.37
C SER A 164 -0.86 14.79 7.51
N PHE A 165 0.39 14.84 7.94
CA PHE A 165 0.88 14.00 9.03
C PHE A 165 0.38 14.46 10.40
N HIS A 166 -0.09 13.51 11.21
CA HIS A 166 -0.44 13.73 12.60
C HIS A 166 -0.04 12.54 13.48
N ASN A 167 0.63 12.82 14.59
CA ASN A 167 1.17 11.79 15.50
C ASN A 167 0.19 11.33 16.60
N GLY A 168 -1.04 11.82 16.61
CA GLY A 168 -2.08 11.46 17.57
C GLY A 168 -2.00 12.16 18.94
N LYS A 169 -0.99 12.98 19.20
CA LYS A 169 -0.77 13.53 20.55
C LYS A 169 -1.71 14.68 20.91
N ILE A 170 -2.12 15.50 19.94
CA ILE A 170 -3.04 16.63 20.16
C ILE A 170 -3.93 16.74 18.92
N PHE A 171 -5.23 16.49 19.07
CA PHE A 171 -6.20 16.82 18.05
C PHE A 171 -6.82 18.18 18.40
N PRO A 172 -6.78 19.17 17.51
CA PRO A 172 -7.55 20.39 17.73
C PRO A 172 -9.03 20.00 17.88
N ASN A 173 -9.65 20.48 18.96
CA ASN A 173 -11.10 20.29 19.13
C ASN A 173 -11.79 20.76 17.85
N LYS A 174 -12.43 19.85 17.10
CA LYS A 174 -13.33 20.25 16.02
C LYS A 174 -14.47 21.04 16.67
N LYS A 175 -14.47 22.37 16.46
CA LYS A 175 -15.62 23.22 16.77
C LYS A 175 -16.77 22.90 15.84
#